data_ad69c49515f11ca3abf33edebf9af2e0
#
_entry.id   ad69c49515f11ca3abf33edebf9af2e0
#
_cell.length_a   1.000
_cell.length_b   1.000
_cell.length_c   1.000
_cell.angle_alpha   90.00
_cell.angle_beta   90.00
_cell.angle_gamma   90.00
#
_symmetry.space_group_name_H-M   'P 1'
#
loop_
_entity.id
_entity.type
_entity.pdbx_description
1 polymer ?
#
loop_
_entity_poly.entity_id
_entity_poly.type
_entity_poly.pdbx_seq_one_letter_code
_entity_poly.pdbx_strand_id
1 'polypeptide(L)'
;MICVLLALCVMLGAAGCGGFKYGVNEVQVLVEQDYSLAFRNDDPLYFYVTAALSVLAAQGKVDELAIKWLGSAALDFPKQADALENLQPPEERDLIIGLDINSVPMSYVTNGEFWGLDVELAIAVCDLLGWNLKMQQIEKENVYIELSSGNIDVAWGGIALDQADIDAGKFTQYGPYIHNDIVIATRNGSSVWNKLRLNGRKMCMPSTPEALAALNTDEKLVN
;
A
#
# COMPACT_ATOMS: atom_id res chain seq x y z
N MET A 1 6.13 14.24 -28.24
CA MET A 1 5.53 13.06 -27.60
C MET A 1 5.72 13.24 -26.11
N ILE A 2 4.67 13.63 -25.39
CA ILE A 2 4.72 13.83 -23.93
C ILE A 2 4.22 12.52 -23.33
N CYS A 3 5.14 11.76 -22.73
CA CYS A 3 4.80 10.57 -21.96
C CYS A 3 4.34 11.06 -20.59
N VAL A 4 3.08 10.90 -20.26
CA VAL A 4 2.56 11.09 -18.90
C VAL A 4 2.62 9.71 -18.27
N LEU A 5 3.52 9.52 -17.31
CA LEU A 5 3.63 8.28 -16.55
C LEU A 5 2.60 8.32 -15.41
N LEU A 6 1.62 7.45 -15.49
CA LEU A 6 0.80 7.07 -14.35
C LEU A 6 1.52 5.93 -13.65
N ALA A 7 1.82 6.11 -12.45
CA ALA A 7 2.29 5.24 -11.41
C ALA A 7 3.60 5.73 -10.81
N LEU A 8 3.48 6.56 -9.85
CA LEU A 8 4.50 6.62 -8.82
C LEU A 8 3.77 6.80 -7.49
N CYS A 9 3.92 5.85 -6.61
CA CYS A 9 3.62 6.08 -5.21
C CYS A 9 4.43 7.28 -4.76
N VAL A 10 3.79 8.42 -4.58
CA VAL A 10 4.46 9.61 -4.08
C VAL A 10 3.81 10.01 -2.80
N MET A 11 4.57 9.78 -1.77
CA MET A 11 4.28 10.24 -0.44
C MET A 11 4.63 11.69 -0.29
N LEU A 12 3.68 12.52 0.01
CA LEU A 12 3.91 13.86 0.52
C LEU A 12 2.99 14.12 1.68
N GLY A 13 3.55 13.98 2.86
CA GLY A 13 3.05 14.71 4.01
C GLY A 13 3.40 16.17 3.87
N ALA A 14 2.38 17.04 4.04
CA ALA A 14 2.41 18.47 4.31
C ALA A 14 2.91 19.43 3.20
N ALA A 15 1.95 20.19 2.72
CA ALA A 15 2.01 21.61 2.31
C ALA A 15 3.38 22.15 1.83
N GLY A 16 3.55 22.26 0.53
CA GLY A 16 4.60 23.07 -0.08
C GLY A 16 4.67 22.81 -1.56
N CYS A 17 4.58 23.86 -2.38
CA CYS A 17 4.91 23.82 -3.80
C CYS A 17 6.34 23.32 -4.00
N GLY A 18 6.55 22.01 -4.01
CA GLY A 18 7.84 21.39 -4.26
C GLY A 18 7.69 20.36 -5.36
N GLY A 19 8.41 20.49 -6.45
CA GLY A 19 8.47 19.47 -7.49
C GLY A 19 8.98 18.14 -6.92
N PHE A 20 8.52 17.04 -7.50
CA PHE A 20 8.94 15.70 -7.10
C PHE A 20 10.46 15.55 -7.16
N LYS A 21 11.03 14.84 -6.17
CA LYS A 21 12.46 14.54 -6.05
C LYS A 21 13.05 13.92 -7.33
N TYR A 22 12.23 13.33 -8.18
CA TYR A 22 12.63 12.65 -9.43
C TYR A 22 12.31 13.44 -10.71
N GLY A 23 12.05 14.72 -10.62
CA GLY A 23 11.87 15.55 -11.80
C GLY A 23 10.52 15.43 -12.48
N VAL A 24 9.48 15.07 -11.73
CA VAL A 24 8.08 15.09 -12.16
C VAL A 24 7.27 16.08 -11.34
N ASN A 25 6.20 16.62 -11.94
CA ASN A 25 5.22 17.46 -11.28
C ASN A 25 3.86 16.73 -11.27
N GLU A 26 3.21 16.76 -10.14
CA GLU A 26 1.81 16.38 -10.04
C GLU A 26 0.94 17.44 -10.73
N VAL A 27 0.00 16.97 -11.54
CA VAL A 27 -0.95 17.81 -12.26
C VAL A 27 -2.33 17.74 -11.60
N GLN A 28 -2.72 16.54 -11.18
CA GLN A 28 -4.00 16.27 -10.56
C GLN A 28 -3.97 14.92 -9.84
N VAL A 29 -4.58 14.87 -8.65
CA VAL A 29 -4.99 13.63 -8.00
C VAL A 29 -6.28 13.14 -8.66
N LEU A 30 -6.32 11.87 -9.07
CA LEU A 30 -7.49 11.20 -9.62
C LEU A 30 -8.25 10.44 -8.55
N VAL A 31 -7.52 9.72 -7.70
CA VAL A 31 -8.06 8.92 -6.60
C VAL A 31 -7.14 9.05 -5.41
N GLU A 32 -7.70 9.41 -4.26
CA GLU A 32 -7.02 9.29 -2.97
C GLU A 32 -7.20 7.86 -2.47
N GLN A 33 -6.11 7.24 -2.05
CA GLN A 33 -6.10 5.85 -1.55
C GLN A 33 -5.26 5.75 -0.29
N ASP A 34 -5.72 4.86 0.59
CA ASP A 34 -5.05 4.51 1.83
C ASP A 34 -4.79 3.01 1.86
N TYR A 35 -3.56 2.60 2.10
CA TYR A 35 -3.26 1.18 2.30
C TYR A 35 -3.29 0.83 3.78
N SER A 36 -3.97 -0.28 4.06
CA SER A 36 -4.19 -0.80 5.41
C SER A 36 -4.04 -2.31 5.41
N LEU A 37 -3.85 -2.87 6.61
CA LEU A 37 -3.99 -4.31 6.80
C LEU A 37 -5.45 -4.63 7.18
N ALA A 38 -5.94 -5.78 6.72
CA ALA A 38 -7.24 -6.29 7.15
C ALA A 38 -7.12 -7.69 7.74
N PHE A 39 -7.80 -7.91 8.85
CA PHE A 39 -7.84 -9.18 9.60
C PHE A 39 -9.29 -9.65 9.73
N ARG A 40 -9.49 -10.94 9.96
CA ARG A 40 -10.79 -11.42 10.44
C ARG A 40 -11.18 -10.69 11.71
N ASN A 41 -12.47 -10.44 11.89
CA ASN A 41 -12.97 -9.90 13.15
C ASN A 41 -12.65 -10.85 14.31
N ASP A 42 -12.31 -10.27 15.45
CA ASP A 42 -11.97 -10.99 16.69
C ASP A 42 -10.80 -11.99 16.56
N ASP A 43 -9.97 -11.87 15.51
CA ASP A 43 -8.80 -12.73 15.34
C ASP A 43 -7.65 -12.22 16.24
N PRO A 44 -7.14 -13.05 17.15
CA PRO A 44 -6.04 -12.65 18.03
C PRO A 44 -4.73 -12.33 17.28
N LEU A 45 -4.59 -12.74 16.04
CA LEU A 45 -3.44 -12.40 15.19
C LEU A 45 -3.26 -10.90 15.01
N TYR A 46 -4.38 -10.15 15.02
CA TYR A 46 -4.35 -8.70 14.99
C TYR A 46 -3.35 -8.13 16.02
N PHE A 47 -3.44 -8.58 17.26
CA PHE A 47 -2.60 -8.06 18.34
C PHE A 47 -1.11 -8.38 18.15
N TYR A 48 -0.78 -9.58 17.69
CA TYR A 48 0.61 -9.99 17.48
C TYR A 48 1.27 -9.26 16.31
N VAL A 49 0.57 -9.22 15.16
CA VAL A 49 1.11 -8.57 13.95
C VAL A 49 1.28 -7.07 14.18
N THR A 50 0.27 -6.41 14.76
CA THR A 50 0.32 -4.95 15.00
C THR A 50 1.36 -4.58 16.07
N ALA A 51 1.50 -5.39 17.13
CA ALA A 51 2.55 -5.21 18.12
C ALA A 51 3.95 -5.42 17.52
N ALA A 52 4.13 -6.45 16.71
CA ALA A 52 5.41 -6.69 16.03
C ALA A 52 5.80 -5.53 15.10
N LEU A 53 4.84 -4.99 14.33
CA LEU A 53 5.07 -3.79 13.51
C LEU A 53 5.48 -2.58 14.35
N SER A 54 4.84 -2.38 15.52
CA SER A 54 5.18 -1.29 16.44
C SER A 54 6.59 -1.43 17.01
N VAL A 55 7.01 -2.67 17.36
CA VAL A 55 8.39 -2.96 17.83
C VAL A 55 9.40 -2.70 16.70
N LEU A 56 9.13 -3.20 15.48
CA LEU A 56 10.01 -3.00 14.33
C LEU A 56 10.12 -1.50 13.96
N ALA A 57 9.02 -0.75 14.09
CA ALA A 57 9.03 0.69 13.89
C ALA A 57 9.88 1.40 14.95
N ALA A 58 9.78 1.00 16.23
CA ALA A 58 10.61 1.54 17.31
C ALA A 58 12.11 1.21 17.14
N GLN A 59 12.43 0.05 16.56
CA GLN A 59 13.79 -0.37 16.21
C GLN A 59 14.35 0.32 14.94
N GLY A 60 13.52 1.09 14.23
CA GLY A 60 13.90 1.75 12.96
C GLY A 60 13.88 0.85 11.73
N LYS A 61 13.48 -0.42 11.86
CA LYS A 61 13.44 -1.38 10.73
C LYS A 61 12.40 -0.97 9.68
N VAL A 62 11.26 -0.45 10.10
CA VAL A 62 10.23 0.08 9.21
C VAL A 62 10.77 1.25 8.39
N ASP A 63 11.44 2.21 9.04
CA ASP A 63 12.05 3.36 8.36
C ASP A 63 13.14 2.94 7.37
N GLU A 64 13.98 1.95 7.73
CA GLU A 64 15.01 1.36 6.84
C GLU A 64 14.38 0.81 5.56
N LEU A 65 13.33 -0.02 5.70
CA LEU A 65 12.66 -0.64 4.56
C LEU A 65 11.91 0.41 3.71
N ALA A 66 11.24 1.37 4.35
CA ALA A 66 10.58 2.46 3.66
C ALA A 66 11.59 3.30 2.84
N ILE A 67 12.73 3.64 3.40
CA ILE A 67 13.80 4.37 2.67
C ILE A 67 14.31 3.54 1.49
N LYS A 68 14.52 2.23 1.68
CA LYS A 68 14.98 1.32 0.62
C LYS A 68 14.03 1.32 -0.58
N TRP A 69 12.72 1.19 -0.33
CA TRP A 69 11.72 0.98 -1.37
C TRP A 69 11.10 2.28 -1.90
N LEU A 70 10.93 3.28 -1.04
CA LEU A 70 10.20 4.52 -1.33
C LEU A 70 11.11 5.75 -1.37
N GLY A 71 12.35 5.61 -0.91
CA GLY A 71 13.30 6.71 -0.83
C GLY A 71 13.06 7.67 0.34
N SER A 72 12.08 7.39 1.21
CA SER A 72 11.75 8.18 2.40
C SER A 72 11.12 7.31 3.47
N ALA A 73 11.25 7.71 4.75
CA ALA A 73 10.58 7.07 5.89
C ALA A 73 9.14 7.60 5.98
N ALA A 74 8.24 7.01 5.21
CA ALA A 74 6.91 7.57 4.99
C ALA A 74 5.78 6.64 5.44
N LEU A 75 6.11 5.59 6.23
CA LEU A 75 5.12 4.69 6.81
C LEU A 75 4.72 5.17 8.21
N ASP A 76 3.42 5.14 8.48
CA ASP A 76 2.85 5.54 9.76
C ASP A 76 2.48 4.33 10.60
N PHE A 77 3.46 3.79 11.32
CA PHE A 77 3.26 2.78 12.35
C PHE A 77 3.62 3.34 13.73
N PRO A 78 2.83 3.05 14.77
CA PRO A 78 3.19 3.38 16.15
C PRO A 78 4.57 2.84 16.52
N LYS A 79 5.41 3.65 17.20
CA LYS A 79 6.75 3.26 17.63
C LYS A 79 6.72 2.89 19.11
N GLN A 80 6.53 1.59 19.41
CA GLN A 80 6.39 1.08 20.76
C GLN A 80 7.25 -0.18 20.97
N ALA A 81 8.40 -0.01 21.62
CA ALA A 81 9.40 -1.07 21.73
C ALA A 81 8.96 -2.24 22.65
N ASP A 82 8.04 -2.01 23.55
CA ASP A 82 7.50 -2.96 24.54
C ASP A 82 6.12 -3.52 24.16
N ALA A 83 5.67 -3.31 22.91
CA ALA A 83 4.32 -3.69 22.47
C ALA A 83 4.03 -5.20 22.62
N LEU A 84 5.05 -6.05 22.56
CA LEU A 84 4.90 -7.50 22.70
C LEU A 84 4.97 -7.99 24.16
N GLU A 85 5.43 -7.17 25.12
CA GLU A 85 5.69 -7.62 26.50
C GLU A 85 4.43 -8.07 27.25
N ASN A 86 3.27 -7.53 26.89
CA ASN A 86 1.99 -7.86 27.53
C ASN A 86 1.20 -8.96 26.81
N LEU A 87 1.74 -9.48 25.72
CA LEU A 87 1.16 -10.61 25.00
C LEU A 87 1.76 -11.91 25.50
N GLN A 88 0.97 -12.99 25.48
CA GLN A 88 1.55 -14.32 25.71
C GLN A 88 2.55 -14.61 24.59
N PRO A 89 3.66 -15.33 24.86
CA PRO A 89 4.57 -15.72 23.80
C PRO A 89 3.81 -16.40 22.68
N PRO A 90 4.00 -16.00 21.41
CA PRO A 90 3.29 -16.60 20.31
C PRO A 90 3.72 -18.04 20.10
N GLU A 91 2.75 -18.92 19.83
CA GLU A 91 3.06 -20.28 19.39
C GLU A 91 3.60 -20.26 17.96
N GLU A 92 4.49 -21.18 17.61
CA GLU A 92 4.98 -21.36 16.25
C GLU A 92 3.81 -21.70 15.31
N ARG A 93 3.71 -20.97 14.20
CA ARG A 93 2.65 -21.15 13.21
C ARG A 93 3.05 -20.63 11.83
N ASP A 94 2.25 -20.98 10.84
CA ASP A 94 2.24 -20.28 9.56
C ASP A 94 1.39 -18.99 9.68
N LEU A 95 1.87 -17.90 9.08
CA LEU A 95 1.10 -16.68 8.81
C LEU A 95 0.86 -16.61 7.30
N ILE A 96 -0.39 -16.67 6.88
CA ILE A 96 -0.77 -16.61 5.47
C ILE A 96 -1.20 -15.18 5.13
N ILE A 97 -0.39 -14.47 4.35
CA ILE A 97 -0.73 -13.13 3.89
C ILE A 97 -1.28 -13.13 2.47
N GLY A 98 -2.36 -12.38 2.24
CA GLY A 98 -2.90 -12.10 0.92
C GLY A 98 -2.32 -10.82 0.34
N LEU A 99 -1.78 -10.88 -0.87
CA LEU A 99 -1.05 -9.79 -1.54
C LEU A 99 -1.70 -9.45 -2.88
N ASP A 100 -1.90 -8.16 -3.16
CA ASP A 100 -2.15 -7.70 -4.53
C ASP A 100 -0.80 -7.52 -5.25
N ILE A 101 -0.55 -8.37 -6.25
CA ILE A 101 0.72 -8.38 -7.00
C ILE A 101 0.85 -7.24 -8.02
N ASN A 102 -0.15 -6.39 -8.15
CA ASN A 102 -0.13 -5.23 -9.06
C ASN A 102 0.25 -3.92 -8.35
N SER A 103 0.55 -3.98 -7.04
CA SER A 103 0.82 -2.81 -6.18
C SER A 103 2.31 -2.51 -6.03
N VAL A 104 3.04 -2.32 -7.14
CA VAL A 104 4.46 -1.90 -7.09
C VAL A 104 4.58 -0.50 -6.48
N PRO A 105 5.51 -0.26 -5.54
CA PRO A 105 6.57 -1.13 -5.02
C PRO A 105 6.18 -1.91 -3.74
N MET A 106 4.90 -1.91 -3.36
CA MET A 106 4.43 -2.55 -2.12
C MET A 106 4.49 -4.07 -2.21
N SER A 107 3.90 -4.63 -3.27
CA SER A 107 3.94 -6.06 -3.57
C SER A 107 3.84 -6.34 -5.07
N TYR A 108 4.64 -7.25 -5.56
CA TYR A 108 4.62 -7.72 -6.95
C TYR A 108 5.32 -9.08 -7.08
N VAL A 109 5.15 -9.72 -8.22
CA VAL A 109 5.82 -11.00 -8.53
C VAL A 109 6.81 -10.81 -9.68
N THR A 110 8.03 -11.29 -9.52
CA THR A 110 9.02 -11.37 -10.56
C THR A 110 9.76 -12.70 -10.48
N ASN A 111 9.94 -13.38 -11.63
CA ASN A 111 10.54 -14.71 -11.71
C ASN A 111 9.87 -15.77 -10.80
N GLY A 112 8.58 -15.61 -10.50
CA GLY A 112 7.82 -16.52 -9.63
C GLY A 112 8.02 -16.27 -8.13
N GLU A 113 8.72 -15.23 -7.73
CA GLU A 113 8.96 -14.84 -6.33
C GLU A 113 8.24 -13.54 -6.00
N PHE A 114 7.75 -13.43 -4.76
CA PHE A 114 7.14 -12.21 -4.24
C PHE A 114 8.20 -11.21 -3.79
N TRP A 115 8.02 -9.96 -4.17
CA TRP A 115 8.90 -8.84 -3.85
C TRP A 115 8.10 -7.62 -3.43
N GLY A 116 8.73 -6.72 -2.67
CA GLY A 116 8.15 -5.43 -2.34
C GLY A 116 8.34 -5.05 -0.89
N LEU A 117 7.93 -3.83 -0.57
CA LEU A 117 8.03 -3.27 0.78
C LEU A 117 7.23 -4.09 1.79
N ASP A 118 5.96 -4.40 1.47
CA ASP A 118 5.07 -5.14 2.36
C ASP A 118 5.51 -6.59 2.53
N VAL A 119 6.08 -7.18 1.48
CA VAL A 119 6.70 -8.52 1.55
C VAL A 119 7.85 -8.53 2.56
N GLU A 120 8.76 -7.56 2.51
CA GLU A 120 9.89 -7.49 3.44
C GLU A 120 9.46 -7.13 4.87
N LEU A 121 8.41 -6.30 5.02
CA LEU A 121 7.82 -6.04 6.34
C LEU A 121 7.20 -7.30 6.93
N ALA A 122 6.46 -8.09 6.14
CA ALA A 122 5.85 -9.33 6.58
C ALA A 122 6.92 -10.38 6.97
N ILE A 123 8.03 -10.47 6.21
CA ILE A 123 9.18 -11.29 6.58
C ILE A 123 9.72 -10.85 7.95
N ALA A 124 9.96 -9.55 8.14
CA ALA A 124 10.49 -9.03 9.40
C ALA A 124 9.55 -9.29 10.60
N VAL A 125 8.23 -9.21 10.39
CA VAL A 125 7.23 -9.55 11.41
C VAL A 125 7.30 -11.03 11.76
N CYS A 126 7.35 -11.93 10.75
CA CYS A 126 7.45 -13.36 10.99
C CYS A 126 8.76 -13.74 11.67
N ASP A 127 9.89 -13.15 11.27
CA ASP A 127 11.19 -13.36 11.91
C ASP A 127 11.15 -12.96 13.40
N LEU A 128 10.51 -11.82 13.72
CA LEU A 128 10.39 -11.34 15.10
C LEU A 128 9.50 -12.24 15.95
N LEU A 129 8.41 -12.79 15.37
CA LEU A 129 7.45 -13.64 16.08
C LEU A 129 7.83 -15.13 16.08
N GLY A 130 8.84 -15.54 15.30
CA GLY A 130 9.21 -16.96 15.12
C GLY A 130 8.17 -17.72 14.30
N TRP A 131 7.50 -17.08 13.35
CA TRP A 131 6.46 -17.67 12.49
C TRP A 131 6.99 -17.96 11.08
N ASN A 132 6.30 -18.89 10.38
CA ASN A 132 6.60 -19.18 8.98
C ASN A 132 5.70 -18.34 8.08
N LEU A 133 6.28 -17.54 7.18
CA LEU A 133 5.52 -16.73 6.22
C LEU A 133 5.04 -17.59 5.04
N LYS A 134 3.75 -17.52 4.74
CA LYS A 134 3.13 -18.01 3.51
C LYS A 134 2.53 -16.82 2.76
N MET A 135 2.71 -16.77 1.47
CA MET A 135 2.22 -15.68 0.63
C MET A 135 1.24 -16.22 -0.41
N GLN A 136 0.11 -15.55 -0.55
CA GLN A 136 -0.93 -15.90 -1.50
C GLN A 136 -1.32 -14.67 -2.29
N GLN A 137 -1.35 -14.79 -3.63
CA GLN A 137 -1.93 -13.77 -4.46
C GLN A 137 -3.43 -13.74 -4.27
N ILE A 138 -3.99 -12.54 -4.09
CA ILE A 138 -5.43 -12.29 -4.05
C ILE A 138 -5.78 -11.09 -4.94
N GLU A 139 -7.05 -11.01 -5.32
CA GLU A 139 -7.63 -9.81 -5.89
C GLU A 139 -8.20 -8.96 -4.74
N LYS A 140 -8.00 -7.65 -4.77
CA LYS A 140 -8.42 -6.75 -3.68
C LYS A 140 -9.94 -6.78 -3.41
N GLU A 141 -10.74 -7.05 -4.44
CA GLU A 141 -12.19 -7.21 -4.34
C GLU A 141 -12.61 -8.45 -3.54
N ASN A 142 -11.71 -9.41 -3.38
CA ASN A 142 -11.95 -10.68 -2.70
C ASN A 142 -11.45 -10.70 -1.25
N VAL A 143 -10.90 -9.60 -0.72
CA VAL A 143 -10.32 -9.54 0.65
C VAL A 143 -11.25 -10.15 1.70
N TYR A 144 -12.52 -9.76 1.72
CA TYR A 144 -13.49 -10.29 2.69
C TYR A 144 -13.68 -11.80 2.54
N ILE A 145 -13.81 -12.29 1.31
CA ILE A 145 -14.03 -13.71 1.03
C ILE A 145 -12.80 -14.54 1.46
N GLU A 146 -11.60 -14.08 1.13
CA GLU A 146 -10.36 -14.77 1.45
C GLU A 146 -10.10 -14.82 2.97
N LEU A 147 -10.38 -13.71 3.67
CA LEU A 147 -10.30 -13.67 5.15
C LEU A 147 -11.37 -14.55 5.80
N SER A 148 -12.63 -14.46 5.39
CA SER A 148 -13.73 -15.18 6.01
C SER A 148 -13.68 -16.69 5.78
N SER A 149 -13.15 -17.14 4.66
CA SER A 149 -12.93 -18.55 4.36
C SER A 149 -11.68 -19.15 5.04
N GLY A 150 -10.83 -18.30 5.61
CA GLY A 150 -9.57 -18.74 6.22
C GLY A 150 -8.48 -19.09 5.21
N ASN A 151 -8.63 -18.68 3.95
CA ASN A 151 -7.59 -18.87 2.94
C ASN A 151 -6.36 -18.00 3.23
N ILE A 152 -6.58 -16.82 3.82
CA ILE A 152 -5.53 -15.92 4.32
C ILE A 152 -5.82 -15.54 5.78
N ASP A 153 -4.77 -15.19 6.51
CA ASP A 153 -4.87 -14.68 7.88
C ASP A 153 -4.96 -13.15 7.92
N VAL A 154 -4.26 -12.49 7.00
CA VAL A 154 -4.24 -11.04 6.86
C VAL A 154 -4.15 -10.65 5.40
N ALA A 155 -4.96 -9.68 4.97
CA ALA A 155 -4.77 -9.02 3.70
C ALA A 155 -3.76 -7.87 3.90
N TRP A 156 -2.60 -7.98 3.22
CA TRP A 156 -1.49 -7.06 3.39
C TRP A 156 -0.62 -7.03 2.14
N GLY A 157 -0.52 -5.94 1.47
CA GLY A 157 0.29 -5.83 0.24
C GLY A 157 -0.25 -4.77 -0.72
N GLY A 158 -0.16 -3.51 -0.31
CA GLY A 158 -0.62 -2.39 -1.13
C GLY A 158 -2.12 -2.46 -1.44
N ILE A 159 -2.92 -2.88 -0.47
CA ILE A 159 -4.36 -3.04 -0.65
C ILE A 159 -5.09 -1.81 -0.10
N ALA A 160 -5.78 -1.09 -0.99
CA ALA A 160 -6.79 -0.12 -0.62
C ALA A 160 -8.10 -0.86 -0.33
N LEU A 161 -8.51 -0.87 0.94
CA LEU A 161 -9.73 -1.55 1.37
C LEU A 161 -10.97 -0.80 0.89
N ASP A 162 -12.01 -1.54 0.53
CA ASP A 162 -13.30 -0.95 0.14
C ASP A 162 -13.97 -0.29 1.34
N GLN A 163 -14.34 0.98 1.22
CA GLN A 163 -14.96 1.74 2.30
C GLN A 163 -16.31 1.16 2.71
N ALA A 164 -17.09 0.63 1.77
CA ALA A 164 -18.36 0.00 2.11
C ALA A 164 -18.18 -1.28 2.94
N ASP A 165 -17.10 -2.01 2.72
CA ASP A 165 -16.76 -3.20 3.51
C ASP A 165 -16.25 -2.82 4.90
N ILE A 166 -15.50 -1.72 5.03
CA ILE A 166 -15.08 -1.14 6.32
C ILE A 166 -16.32 -0.70 7.11
N ASP A 167 -17.20 0.08 6.50
CA ASP A 167 -18.42 0.61 7.13
C ASP A 167 -19.39 -0.50 7.56
N ALA A 168 -19.41 -1.60 6.80
CA ALA A 168 -20.19 -2.80 7.13
C ALA A 168 -19.54 -3.68 8.21
N GLY A 169 -18.34 -3.34 8.69
CA GLY A 169 -17.62 -4.10 9.72
C GLY A 169 -17.27 -5.52 9.30
N LYS A 170 -16.98 -5.75 8.02
CA LYS A 170 -16.70 -7.10 7.49
C LYS A 170 -15.37 -7.68 7.98
N PHE A 171 -14.45 -6.82 8.39
CA PHE A 171 -13.11 -7.19 8.89
C PHE A 171 -12.59 -6.12 9.86
N THR A 172 -11.55 -6.46 10.61
CA THR A 172 -10.84 -5.52 11.47
C THR A 172 -9.70 -4.89 10.67
N GLN A 173 -9.72 -3.55 10.52
CA GLN A 173 -8.69 -2.79 9.83
C GLN A 173 -7.59 -2.35 10.80
N TYR A 174 -6.34 -2.35 10.32
CA TYR A 174 -5.19 -1.69 10.96
C TYR A 174 -4.52 -0.72 9.97
N GLY A 175 -4.43 0.52 10.33
CA GLY A 175 -3.91 1.61 9.50
C GLY A 175 -4.94 2.73 9.31
N PRO A 176 -4.78 3.56 8.28
CA PRO A 176 -3.83 3.40 7.17
C PRO A 176 -2.37 3.55 7.62
N TYR A 177 -1.49 2.77 7.00
CA TYR A 177 -0.05 2.88 7.25
C TYR A 177 0.68 3.69 6.18
N ILE A 178 0.01 3.97 5.07
CA ILE A 178 0.52 4.77 3.96
C ILE A 178 -0.61 5.35 3.12
N HIS A 179 -0.46 6.61 2.70
CA HIS A 179 -1.29 7.22 1.66
C HIS A 179 -0.69 6.96 0.29
N ASN A 180 -1.52 6.53 -0.67
CA ASN A 180 -1.11 6.22 -2.02
C ASN A 180 -2.11 6.76 -3.03
N ASP A 181 -1.87 7.97 -3.52
CA ASP A 181 -2.75 8.60 -4.48
C ASP A 181 -2.45 8.18 -5.92
N ILE A 182 -3.50 7.97 -6.72
CA ILE A 182 -3.38 7.85 -8.17
C ILE A 182 -3.42 9.25 -8.74
N VAL A 183 -2.31 9.66 -9.37
CA VAL A 183 -2.13 11.03 -9.86
C VAL A 183 -1.81 11.09 -11.35
N ILE A 184 -2.17 12.19 -11.98
CA ILE A 184 -1.60 12.57 -13.27
C ILE A 184 -0.30 13.34 -13.00
N ALA A 185 0.80 12.83 -13.54
CA ALA A 185 2.10 13.46 -13.39
C ALA A 185 2.70 13.86 -14.75
N THR A 186 3.48 14.93 -14.76
CA THR A 186 4.24 15.38 -15.91
C THR A 186 5.71 15.59 -15.54
N ARG A 187 6.57 15.52 -16.55
CA ARG A 187 7.98 15.85 -16.36
C ARG A 187 8.16 17.29 -15.90
N ASN A 188 9.13 17.55 -15.03
CA ASN A 188 9.54 18.91 -14.65
C ASN A 188 9.84 19.76 -15.88
N GLY A 189 9.39 21.02 -15.86
CA GLY A 189 9.52 21.94 -17.00
C GLY A 189 8.50 21.70 -18.12
N SER A 190 7.53 20.78 -17.93
CA SER A 190 6.41 20.62 -18.86
C SER A 190 5.55 21.87 -18.91
N SER A 191 5.01 22.19 -20.09
CA SER A 191 3.97 23.22 -20.23
C SER A 191 2.62 22.80 -19.66
N VAL A 192 2.47 21.52 -19.33
CA VAL A 192 1.28 20.96 -18.66
C VAL A 192 1.56 20.88 -17.18
N TRP A 193 1.08 21.85 -16.44
CA TRP A 193 1.29 22.00 -14.99
C TRP A 193 -0.02 22.05 -14.19
N ASN A 194 -1.16 21.98 -14.88
CA ASN A 194 -2.48 21.84 -14.27
C ASN A 194 -3.45 21.14 -15.23
N LYS A 195 -4.61 20.73 -14.71
CA LYS A 195 -5.68 20.04 -15.43
C LYS A 195 -6.14 20.74 -16.71
N LEU A 196 -6.25 22.07 -16.71
CA LEU A 196 -6.76 22.83 -17.85
C LEU A 196 -5.85 22.72 -19.10
N ARG A 197 -4.57 22.34 -18.90
CA ARG A 197 -3.60 22.18 -19.97
C ARG A 197 -3.48 20.74 -20.48
N LEU A 198 -4.31 19.82 -19.98
CA LEU A 198 -4.38 18.44 -20.44
C LEU A 198 -5.15 18.31 -21.77
N ASN A 199 -6.03 19.26 -22.07
CA ASN A 199 -6.86 19.19 -23.26
C ASN A 199 -6.04 19.02 -24.54
N GLY A 200 -6.42 18.03 -25.37
CA GLY A 200 -5.74 17.68 -26.61
C GLY A 200 -4.36 17.01 -26.42
N ARG A 201 -3.99 16.59 -25.21
CA ARG A 201 -2.73 15.88 -24.91
C ARG A 201 -2.94 14.37 -24.94
N LYS A 202 -1.86 13.67 -25.32
CA LYS A 202 -1.82 12.21 -25.20
C LYS A 202 -1.30 11.83 -23.84
N MET A 203 -1.99 10.93 -23.16
CA MET A 203 -1.66 10.38 -21.85
C MET A 203 -1.16 8.94 -22.00
N CYS A 204 -0.10 8.58 -21.29
CA CYS A 204 0.32 7.20 -21.10
C CYS A 204 -0.12 6.76 -19.71
N MET A 205 -0.63 5.55 -19.60
CA MET A 205 -1.02 4.95 -18.33
C MET A 205 -0.74 3.46 -18.34
N PRO A 206 -0.56 2.81 -17.19
CA PRO A 206 -0.58 1.36 -17.10
C PRO A 206 -1.90 0.81 -17.60
N SER A 207 -1.87 -0.35 -18.25
CA SER A 207 -3.09 -1.03 -18.69
C SER A 207 -3.66 -1.89 -17.57
N THR A 208 -3.91 -1.28 -16.41
CA THR A 208 -4.48 -1.94 -15.24
C THR A 208 -5.92 -1.49 -15.03
N PRO A 209 -6.79 -2.33 -14.44
CA PRO A 209 -8.17 -1.96 -14.10
C PRO A 209 -8.24 -0.69 -13.22
N GLU A 210 -7.34 -0.55 -12.25
CA GLU A 210 -7.28 0.60 -11.33
C GLU A 210 -6.98 1.90 -12.07
N ALA A 211 -5.98 1.87 -12.97
CA ALA A 211 -5.63 3.05 -13.74
C ALA A 211 -6.78 3.50 -14.65
N LEU A 212 -7.48 2.54 -15.28
CA LEU A 212 -8.67 2.82 -16.09
C LEU A 212 -9.83 3.33 -15.24
N ALA A 213 -10.08 2.74 -14.07
CA ALA A 213 -11.11 3.19 -13.15
C ALA A 213 -10.81 4.61 -12.66
N ALA A 214 -9.56 4.88 -12.25
CA ALA A 214 -9.13 6.20 -11.81
C ALA A 214 -9.31 7.27 -12.89
N LEU A 215 -9.00 6.96 -14.15
CA LEU A 215 -9.24 7.89 -15.25
C LEU A 215 -10.72 8.23 -15.41
N ASN A 216 -11.59 7.23 -15.26
CA ASN A 216 -13.05 7.38 -15.43
C ASN A 216 -13.70 8.17 -14.26
N THR A 217 -13.01 8.45 -13.17
CA THR A 217 -13.54 9.30 -12.09
C THR A 217 -13.70 10.76 -12.53
N ASP A 218 -13.00 11.16 -13.58
CA ASP A 218 -13.04 12.54 -14.09
C ASP A 218 -13.61 12.60 -15.51
N GLU A 219 -14.90 12.92 -15.61
CA GLU A 219 -15.64 13.00 -16.88
C GLU A 219 -14.99 13.93 -17.92
N LYS A 220 -14.18 14.92 -17.48
CA LYS A 220 -13.50 15.86 -18.38
C LYS A 220 -12.22 15.29 -18.99
N LEU A 221 -11.74 14.16 -18.51
CA LEU A 221 -10.56 13.49 -19.05
C LEU A 221 -10.93 12.40 -20.08
N VAL A 222 -12.17 11.93 -20.04
CA VAL A 222 -12.67 10.81 -20.88
C VAL A 222 -13.36 11.32 -22.16
N ASN A 223 -13.76 12.60 -22.22
CA ASN A 223 -14.34 13.29 -23.37
C ASN A 223 -13.32 14.25 -23.99
#